data_683f4487306e0336423d45329dca3e42
#
_entry.id   683f4487306e0336423d45329dca3e42
#
_cell.length_a   1.000
_cell.length_b   1.000
_cell.length_c   1.000
_cell.angle_alpha   90.00
_cell.angle_beta   90.00
_cell.angle_gamma   90.00
#
_symmetry.space_group_name_H-M   'P 1'
#
loop_
_entity.id
_entity.type
_entity.pdbx_description
1 polymer ?
#
loop_
_entity_poly.entity_id
_entity_poly.type
_entity_poly.pdbx_seq_one_letter_code
_entity_poly.pdbx_strand_id
1 'polypeptide(L)'
;GFRQAFRSYVGGAPHDDPIAVQAPATFDGAGDDLTRPYAFPVASGSVEDAENFAVSVAGGVTYDYPSHTFRIDLSDLTLRVVDGAAEMLADVRVSSTIPGVEPVSENDVVVGTSGVAVAQLSPTSLDVTVTGLELSEAGADALRGYLSPGAELDSLELSVPLDEDGAIAWTPYLSVLGDEIGT
;
A
#
# COMPACT_ATOMS: atom_id res chain seq x y z
N GLY A 1 4.45 -1.43 2.66
CA GLY A 1 5.05 -0.10 2.89
C GLY A 1 6.57 -0.15 2.83
N PHE A 2 7.19 1.01 2.87
CA PHE A 2 8.64 1.09 2.99
C PHE A 2 9.07 0.73 4.40
N ARG A 3 10.19 0.03 4.53
CA ARG A 3 10.73 -0.41 5.82
C ARG A 3 10.84 0.71 6.84
N GLN A 4 10.77 0.34 8.10
CA GLN A 4 10.92 1.25 9.25
C GLN A 4 12.15 2.15 9.14
N ALA A 5 13.26 1.68 8.54
CA ALA A 5 14.45 2.50 8.33
C ALA A 5 14.17 3.72 7.45
N PHE A 6 13.40 3.56 6.36
CA PHE A 6 12.98 4.69 5.51
C PHE A 6 11.98 5.59 6.24
N ARG A 7 11.01 5.01 6.94
CA ARG A 7 10.05 5.76 7.75
C ARG A 7 10.76 6.60 8.82
N SER A 8 11.74 6.01 9.51
CA SER A 8 12.54 6.71 10.52
C SER A 8 13.40 7.83 9.90
N TYR A 9 13.91 7.63 8.68
CA TYR A 9 14.63 8.66 7.95
C TYR A 9 13.71 9.86 7.62
N VAL A 10 12.53 9.61 7.09
CA VAL A 10 11.53 10.65 6.81
C VAL A 10 11.06 11.32 8.11
N GLY A 11 10.77 10.55 9.15
CA GLY A 11 10.32 11.04 10.46
C GLY A 11 11.38 11.77 11.28
N GLY A 12 12.66 11.68 10.91
CA GLY A 12 13.75 12.40 11.56
C GLY A 12 13.79 13.90 11.24
N ALA A 13 12.95 14.37 10.32
CA ALA A 13 12.81 15.79 10.03
C ALA A 13 11.96 16.49 11.11
N PRO A 14 12.30 17.72 11.54
CA PRO A 14 11.45 18.53 12.41
C PRO A 14 10.25 19.03 11.61
N HIS A 15 9.18 18.26 11.59
CA HIS A 15 8.02 18.50 10.74
C HIS A 15 6.83 17.73 11.31
N ASP A 16 5.65 18.35 11.30
CA ASP A 16 4.41 17.72 11.73
C ASP A 16 3.96 16.72 10.66
N ASP A 17 3.60 15.52 11.08
CA ASP A 17 3.06 14.45 10.24
C ASP A 17 3.91 14.07 8.99
N PRO A 18 5.18 13.63 9.17
CA PRO A 18 6.04 13.26 8.05
C PRO A 18 5.54 12.04 7.27
N ILE A 19 4.68 11.24 7.89
CA ILE A 19 4.00 10.10 7.28
C ILE A 19 2.52 10.24 7.53
N ALA A 20 1.74 10.31 6.48
CA ALA A 20 0.28 10.40 6.55
C ALA A 20 -0.38 9.30 5.73
N VAL A 21 -1.49 8.76 6.20
CA VAL A 21 -2.35 7.88 5.42
C VAL A 21 -3.47 8.68 4.78
N GLN A 22 -3.79 8.35 3.54
CA GLN A 22 -4.88 8.96 2.78
C GLN A 22 -6.14 8.11 2.95
N ALA A 23 -7.24 8.74 3.39
CA ALA A 23 -8.51 8.04 3.60
C ALA A 23 -8.93 7.25 2.33
N PRO A 24 -9.52 6.06 2.48
CA PRO A 24 -9.96 5.42 3.73
C PRO A 24 -8.89 4.62 4.48
N ALA A 25 -7.63 4.63 4.05
CA ALA A 25 -6.56 3.98 4.79
C ALA A 25 -6.39 4.60 6.19
N THR A 26 -5.92 3.80 7.14
CA THR A 26 -5.65 4.19 8.52
C THR A 26 -4.33 3.59 8.99
N PHE A 27 -3.83 4.07 10.13
CA PHE A 27 -2.82 3.33 10.88
C PHE A 27 -3.49 2.25 11.72
N ASP A 28 -2.90 1.06 11.77
CA ASP A 28 -3.39 -0.02 12.62
C ASP A 28 -2.73 0.00 14.01
N GLY A 29 -3.55 -0.27 15.03
CA GLY A 29 -3.10 -0.32 16.41
C GLY A 29 -2.70 1.03 17.02
N ALA A 30 -2.18 0.96 18.25
CA ALA A 30 -1.64 2.11 18.98
C ALA A 30 -0.12 2.17 18.84
N GLY A 31 0.45 3.36 18.91
CA GLY A 31 1.90 3.54 18.89
C GLY A 31 2.33 4.73 18.04
N ASP A 32 3.61 4.77 17.73
CA ASP A 32 4.24 5.79 16.90
C ASP A 32 3.95 5.54 15.42
N ASP A 33 3.56 6.57 14.67
CA ASP A 33 3.24 6.48 13.24
C ASP A 33 4.40 5.98 12.38
N LEU A 34 5.63 6.10 12.87
CA LEU A 34 6.81 5.55 12.21
C LEU A 34 6.88 4.01 12.28
N THR A 35 6.20 3.41 13.25
CA THR A 35 6.28 1.96 13.51
C THR A 35 4.97 1.23 13.29
N ARG A 36 3.84 1.92 13.35
CA ARG A 36 2.52 1.29 13.17
C ARG A 36 2.34 0.76 11.75
N PRO A 37 1.71 -0.40 11.57
CA PRO A 37 1.28 -0.87 10.26
C PRO A 37 0.28 0.10 9.63
N TYR A 38 0.21 0.09 8.31
CA TYR A 38 -0.88 0.73 7.57
C TYR A 38 -2.00 -0.29 7.36
N ALA A 39 -3.24 0.13 7.51
CA ALA A 39 -4.43 -0.66 7.21
C ALA A 39 -5.18 -0.03 6.03
N PHE A 40 -5.45 -0.84 5.02
CA PHE A 40 -6.13 -0.44 3.80
C PHE A 40 -7.36 -1.32 3.61
N PRO A 41 -8.56 -0.76 3.48
CA PRO A 41 -9.73 -1.56 3.16
C PRO A 41 -9.65 -2.11 1.74
N VAL A 42 -10.09 -3.34 1.57
CA VAL A 42 -10.20 -3.97 0.25
C VAL A 42 -11.22 -3.21 -0.59
N ALA A 43 -10.84 -2.85 -1.81
CA ALA A 43 -11.69 -2.10 -2.73
C ALA A 43 -12.28 -2.98 -3.83
N SER A 44 -11.46 -3.82 -4.43
CA SER A 44 -11.87 -4.70 -5.54
C SER A 44 -10.86 -5.81 -5.72
N GLY A 45 -11.17 -6.74 -6.64
CA GLY A 45 -10.21 -7.74 -7.07
C GLY A 45 -10.87 -8.96 -7.70
N SER A 46 -10.04 -9.93 -8.04
CA SER A 46 -10.43 -11.23 -8.57
C SER A 46 -9.62 -12.32 -7.89
N VAL A 47 -10.27 -13.41 -7.53
CA VAL A 47 -9.63 -14.59 -6.95
C VAL A 47 -9.96 -15.77 -7.86
N GLU A 48 -8.94 -16.35 -8.48
CA GLU A 48 -9.07 -17.55 -9.29
C GLU A 48 -8.81 -18.79 -8.41
N ASP A 49 -7.70 -18.74 -7.68
CA ASP A 49 -7.33 -19.74 -6.68
C ASP A 49 -6.35 -19.12 -5.64
N ALA A 50 -5.76 -19.95 -4.78
CA ALA A 50 -4.84 -19.49 -3.74
C ALA A 50 -3.46 -19.02 -4.28
N GLU A 51 -3.11 -19.34 -5.50
CA GLU A 51 -1.84 -18.97 -6.13
C GLU A 51 -2.02 -17.91 -7.22
N ASN A 52 -3.28 -17.62 -7.62
CA ASN A 52 -3.61 -16.69 -8.70
C ASN A 52 -4.76 -15.77 -8.28
N PHE A 53 -4.43 -14.53 -7.96
CA PHE A 53 -5.41 -13.51 -7.58
C PHE A 53 -4.84 -12.10 -7.73
N ALA A 54 -5.72 -11.12 -7.79
CA ALA A 54 -5.37 -9.71 -7.70
C ALA A 54 -6.35 -8.99 -6.78
N VAL A 55 -5.84 -8.20 -5.84
CA VAL A 55 -6.65 -7.46 -4.87
C VAL A 55 -6.16 -6.03 -4.80
N SER A 56 -7.05 -5.10 -5.09
CA SER A 56 -6.82 -3.66 -4.94
C SER A 56 -7.39 -3.18 -3.61
N VAL A 57 -6.70 -2.24 -2.99
CA VAL A 57 -7.12 -1.63 -1.72
C VAL A 57 -7.34 -0.13 -1.92
N ALA A 58 -8.18 0.46 -1.08
CA ALA A 58 -8.50 1.88 -1.14
C ALA A 58 -7.63 2.70 -0.18
N GLY A 59 -7.32 3.93 -0.58
CA GLY A 59 -6.49 4.86 0.17
C GLY A 59 -5.05 4.87 -0.31
N GLY A 60 -4.19 5.51 0.47
CA GLY A 60 -2.80 5.68 0.10
C GLY A 60 -1.92 6.04 1.29
N VAL A 61 -0.66 6.26 1.05
CA VAL A 61 0.31 6.74 2.03
C VAL A 61 1.15 7.85 1.43
N THR A 62 1.40 8.87 2.23
CA THR A 62 2.28 10.00 1.91
C THR A 62 3.51 9.97 2.79
N TYR A 63 4.66 10.14 2.19
CA TYR A 63 5.94 10.39 2.85
C TYR A 63 6.38 11.81 2.49
N ASP A 64 6.40 12.70 3.46
CA ASP A 64 6.74 14.11 3.25
C ASP A 64 8.04 14.46 3.99
N TYR A 65 9.06 14.92 3.26
CA TYR A 65 10.35 15.27 3.81
C TYR A 65 10.84 16.62 3.25
N PRO A 66 10.23 17.74 3.71
CA PRO A 66 10.48 19.07 3.15
C PRO A 66 11.94 19.52 3.25
N SER A 67 12.67 19.13 4.31
CA SER A 67 14.09 19.47 4.47
C SER A 67 15.00 18.80 3.44
N HIS A 68 14.57 17.71 2.83
CA HIS A 68 15.21 17.05 1.69
C HIS A 68 14.45 17.27 0.38
N THR A 69 13.49 18.19 0.41
CA THR A 69 12.79 18.70 -0.77
C THR A 69 11.94 17.71 -1.53
N PHE A 70 11.51 16.60 -0.93
CA PHE A 70 10.65 15.63 -1.60
C PHE A 70 9.37 15.29 -0.82
N ARG A 71 8.36 14.92 -1.56
CA ARG A 71 7.15 14.26 -1.11
C ARG A 71 6.83 13.11 -2.05
N ILE A 72 6.55 11.95 -1.49
CA ILE A 72 6.15 10.75 -2.20
C ILE A 72 4.72 10.41 -1.78
N ASP A 73 3.81 10.31 -2.74
CA ASP A 73 2.46 9.80 -2.54
C ASP A 73 2.35 8.45 -3.28
N LEU A 74 1.85 7.43 -2.58
CA LEU A 74 1.51 6.12 -3.12
C LEU A 74 0.01 5.90 -2.94
N SER A 75 -0.69 5.57 -4.01
CA SER A 75 -2.14 5.29 -4.02
C SER A 75 -2.47 4.13 -4.96
N ASP A 76 -3.73 3.74 -4.98
CA ASP A 76 -4.26 2.67 -5.84
C ASP A 76 -3.43 1.37 -5.78
N LEU A 77 -3.10 0.99 -4.54
CA LEU A 77 -2.25 -0.17 -4.27
C LEU A 77 -2.98 -1.46 -4.69
N THR A 78 -2.30 -2.29 -5.47
CA THR A 78 -2.80 -3.60 -5.91
C THR A 78 -1.76 -4.67 -5.65
N LEU A 79 -2.14 -5.69 -4.86
CA LEU A 79 -1.40 -6.93 -4.76
C LEU A 79 -1.82 -7.84 -5.91
N ARG A 80 -0.88 -8.24 -6.73
CA ARG A 80 -1.05 -9.26 -7.79
C ARG A 80 -0.21 -10.47 -7.46
N VAL A 81 -0.83 -11.64 -7.50
CA VAL A 81 -0.15 -12.92 -7.29
C VAL A 81 -0.41 -13.81 -8.51
N VAL A 82 0.67 -14.36 -9.06
CA VAL A 82 0.63 -15.29 -10.18
C VAL A 82 1.58 -16.44 -9.86
N ASP A 83 1.07 -17.67 -9.86
CA ASP A 83 1.80 -18.88 -9.48
C ASP A 83 2.56 -18.73 -8.13
N GLY A 84 1.90 -18.07 -7.15
CA GLY A 84 2.45 -17.80 -5.83
C GLY A 84 3.51 -16.67 -5.76
N ALA A 85 3.95 -16.15 -6.89
CA ALA A 85 4.83 -14.98 -6.94
C ALA A 85 4.02 -13.68 -6.78
N ALA A 86 4.43 -12.84 -5.84
CA ALA A 86 3.71 -11.62 -5.49
C ALA A 86 4.40 -10.36 -6.02
N GLU A 87 3.61 -9.48 -6.58
CA GLU A 87 4.00 -8.14 -7.00
C GLU A 87 3.06 -7.10 -6.37
N MET A 88 3.60 -5.94 -6.02
CA MET A 88 2.82 -4.79 -5.57
C MET A 88 2.86 -3.70 -6.62
N LEU A 89 1.68 -3.31 -7.10
CA LEU A 89 1.51 -2.18 -8.00
C LEU A 89 1.01 -0.97 -7.21
N ALA A 90 1.35 0.23 -7.66
CA ALA A 90 0.84 1.48 -7.10
C ALA A 90 0.88 2.60 -8.13
N ASP A 91 0.01 3.58 -7.95
CA ASP A 91 0.21 4.91 -8.51
C ASP A 91 1.23 5.66 -7.66
N VAL A 92 2.25 6.19 -8.31
CA VAL A 92 3.38 6.89 -7.67
C VAL A 92 3.38 8.34 -8.10
N ARG A 93 3.37 9.25 -7.12
CA ARG A 93 3.60 10.66 -7.36
C ARG A 93 4.78 11.15 -6.52
N VAL A 94 5.74 11.74 -7.17
CA VAL A 94 6.87 12.40 -6.50
C VAL A 94 6.85 13.88 -6.84
N SER A 95 6.86 14.72 -5.81
CA SER A 95 6.95 16.16 -5.93
C SER A 95 8.14 16.70 -5.15
N SER A 96 8.60 17.91 -5.53
CA SER A 96 9.73 18.59 -4.90
C SER A 96 9.32 19.99 -4.48
N THR A 97 9.88 20.47 -3.38
CA THR A 97 9.74 21.86 -2.95
C THR A 97 10.73 22.79 -3.65
N ILE A 98 11.63 22.27 -4.50
CA ILE A 98 12.57 23.07 -5.29
C ILE A 98 11.79 23.76 -6.40
N PRO A 99 11.88 25.12 -6.51
CA PRO A 99 11.21 25.85 -7.58
C PRO A 99 11.66 25.38 -8.97
N GLY A 100 10.70 25.14 -9.86
CA GLY A 100 10.97 24.73 -11.24
C GLY A 100 11.19 23.22 -11.42
N VAL A 101 11.10 22.44 -10.37
CA VAL A 101 11.05 20.97 -10.47
C VAL A 101 9.60 20.54 -10.56
N GLU A 102 9.20 20.06 -11.73
CA GLU A 102 7.85 19.55 -11.96
C GLU A 102 7.63 18.22 -11.25
N PRO A 103 6.45 17.99 -10.67
CA PRO A 103 6.10 16.70 -10.11
C PRO A 103 6.05 15.64 -11.21
N VAL A 104 6.38 14.40 -10.85
CA VAL A 104 6.22 13.22 -11.69
C VAL A 104 5.09 12.39 -11.13
N SER A 105 4.23 11.88 -12.01
CA SER A 105 3.18 10.92 -11.67
C SER A 105 3.22 9.78 -12.66
N GLU A 106 3.25 8.56 -12.16
CA GLU A 106 3.20 7.33 -12.93
C GLU A 106 2.13 6.42 -12.34
N ASN A 107 1.31 5.80 -13.19
CA ASN A 107 0.22 4.93 -12.77
C ASN A 107 0.60 3.47 -12.99
N ASP A 108 0.02 2.59 -12.18
CA ASP A 108 0.17 1.14 -12.27
C ASP A 108 1.65 0.67 -12.28
N VAL A 109 2.51 1.38 -11.55
CA VAL A 109 3.93 1.01 -11.45
C VAL A 109 4.06 -0.25 -10.61
N VAL A 110 4.76 -1.25 -11.10
CA VAL A 110 5.17 -2.39 -10.26
C VAL A 110 6.24 -1.90 -9.30
N VAL A 111 5.84 -1.45 -8.12
CA VAL A 111 6.75 -0.90 -7.11
C VAL A 111 7.47 -1.98 -6.31
N GLY A 112 6.84 -3.14 -6.12
CA GLY A 112 7.41 -4.27 -5.39
C GLY A 112 7.37 -5.55 -6.22
N THR A 113 8.44 -6.33 -6.14
CA THR A 113 8.59 -7.62 -6.85
C THR A 113 9.29 -8.63 -5.94
N SER A 114 9.54 -9.85 -6.44
CA SER A 114 10.22 -10.93 -5.72
C SER A 114 9.48 -11.43 -4.46
N GLY A 115 8.26 -10.96 -4.20
CA GLY A 115 7.47 -11.42 -3.07
C GLY A 115 7.04 -12.87 -3.22
N VAL A 116 6.93 -13.55 -2.09
CA VAL A 116 6.34 -14.89 -1.99
C VAL A 116 5.04 -14.77 -1.22
N ALA A 117 3.93 -15.18 -1.86
CA ALA A 117 2.62 -15.24 -1.24
C ALA A 117 2.37 -16.64 -0.66
N VAL A 118 1.92 -16.66 0.58
CA VAL A 118 1.32 -17.85 1.22
C VAL A 118 -0.14 -17.53 1.47
N ALA A 119 -1.02 -18.17 0.72
CA ALA A 119 -2.45 -17.91 0.78
C ALA A 119 -3.24 -19.14 1.24
N GLN A 120 -4.30 -18.88 1.99
CA GLN A 120 -5.30 -19.87 2.41
C GLN A 120 -6.65 -19.44 1.90
N LEU A 121 -7.18 -20.20 0.94
CA LEU A 121 -8.51 -19.97 0.38
C LEU A 121 -9.54 -20.84 1.12
N SER A 122 -10.57 -20.21 1.62
CA SER A 122 -11.76 -20.82 2.22
C SER A 122 -13.02 -20.41 1.46
N PRO A 123 -14.19 -21.01 1.71
CA PRO A 123 -15.44 -20.58 1.08
C PRO A 123 -15.84 -19.13 1.40
N THR A 124 -15.29 -18.53 2.44
CA THR A 124 -15.72 -17.20 2.94
C THR A 124 -14.59 -16.20 3.02
N SER A 125 -13.34 -16.61 2.81
CA SER A 125 -12.17 -15.71 2.85
C SER A 125 -11.00 -16.22 2.04
N LEU A 126 -10.17 -15.27 1.59
CA LEU A 126 -8.81 -15.49 1.16
C LEU A 126 -7.89 -14.76 2.13
N ASP A 127 -7.09 -15.50 2.89
CA ASP A 127 -6.12 -14.97 3.85
C ASP A 127 -4.71 -15.14 3.28
N VAL A 128 -3.94 -14.06 3.20
CA VAL A 128 -2.64 -14.01 2.51
C VAL A 128 -1.59 -13.37 3.39
N THR A 129 -0.41 -13.98 3.42
CA THR A 129 0.82 -13.35 3.92
C THR A 129 1.82 -13.26 2.79
N VAL A 130 2.37 -12.07 2.54
CA VAL A 130 3.43 -11.85 1.56
C VAL A 130 4.70 -11.40 2.26
N THR A 131 5.79 -12.05 1.91
CA THR A 131 7.14 -11.74 2.42
C THR A 131 8.14 -11.61 1.29
N GLY A 132 9.30 -11.02 1.55
CA GLY A 132 10.39 -10.92 0.59
C GLY A 132 10.13 -9.97 -0.57
N LEU A 133 9.16 -9.05 -0.45
CA LEU A 133 9.01 -7.98 -1.43
C LEU A 133 10.23 -7.06 -1.45
N GLU A 134 10.72 -6.78 -2.63
CA GLU A 134 11.83 -5.88 -2.89
C GLU A 134 11.39 -4.78 -3.87
N LEU A 135 11.93 -3.58 -3.72
CA LEU A 135 11.68 -2.48 -4.65
C LEU A 135 12.18 -2.86 -6.04
N SER A 136 11.31 -2.78 -7.02
CA SER A 136 11.65 -3.07 -8.42
C SER A 136 12.51 -1.96 -9.04
N GLU A 137 13.08 -2.20 -10.21
CA GLU A 137 13.76 -1.16 -11.00
C GLU A 137 12.76 -0.05 -11.38
N ALA A 138 11.57 -0.42 -11.87
CA ALA A 138 10.52 0.54 -12.23
C ALA A 138 10.06 1.36 -11.03
N GLY A 139 9.89 0.73 -9.86
CA GLY A 139 9.56 1.43 -8.62
C GLY A 139 10.65 2.40 -8.18
N ALA A 140 11.92 2.03 -8.30
CA ALA A 140 13.04 2.91 -7.97
C ALA A 140 13.12 4.11 -8.91
N ASP A 141 12.89 3.91 -10.21
CA ASP A 141 12.85 4.98 -11.21
C ASP A 141 11.67 5.93 -10.95
N ALA A 142 10.47 5.41 -10.70
CA ALA A 142 9.30 6.21 -10.33
C ALA A 142 9.53 7.02 -9.05
N LEU A 143 10.27 6.46 -8.09
CA LEU A 143 10.72 7.13 -6.86
C LEU A 143 11.93 8.06 -7.07
N ARG A 144 12.35 8.31 -8.31
CA ARG A 144 13.47 9.19 -8.61
C ARG A 144 14.80 8.78 -7.97
N GLY A 145 14.98 7.50 -7.67
CA GLY A 145 16.18 6.98 -7.04
C GLY A 145 16.35 7.35 -5.55
N TYR A 146 15.30 7.84 -4.88
CA TYR A 146 15.32 8.02 -3.42
C TYR A 146 15.54 6.71 -2.67
N LEU A 147 15.14 5.61 -3.29
CA LEU A 147 15.45 4.25 -2.85
C LEU A 147 16.06 3.47 -4.02
N SER A 148 16.98 2.59 -3.71
CA SER A 148 17.64 1.75 -4.72
C SER A 148 16.79 0.52 -5.06
N PRO A 149 16.86 0.00 -6.30
CA PRO A 149 16.29 -1.30 -6.63
C PRO A 149 16.82 -2.38 -5.67
N GLY A 150 15.99 -3.36 -5.34
CA GLY A 150 16.31 -4.41 -4.38
C GLY A 150 16.21 -3.99 -2.91
N ALA A 151 15.82 -2.75 -2.63
CA ALA A 151 15.52 -2.35 -1.26
C ALA A 151 14.32 -3.15 -0.73
N GLU A 152 14.50 -3.79 0.43
CA GLU A 152 13.43 -4.61 1.01
C GLU A 152 12.23 -3.73 1.42
N LEU A 153 11.04 -4.20 1.08
CA LEU A 153 9.76 -3.64 1.49
C LEU A 153 9.21 -4.39 2.71
N ASP A 154 8.24 -3.80 3.40
CA ASP A 154 7.56 -4.46 4.51
C ASP A 154 6.77 -5.68 3.99
N SER A 155 6.66 -6.70 4.84
CA SER A 155 5.70 -7.77 4.64
C SER A 155 4.27 -7.22 4.69
N LEU A 156 3.34 -7.92 4.08
CA LEU A 156 1.93 -7.57 4.16
C LEU A 156 1.08 -8.78 4.57
N GLU A 157 0.01 -8.50 5.25
CA GLU A 157 -1.05 -9.43 5.56
C GLU A 157 -2.35 -8.90 4.96
N LEU A 158 -3.14 -9.78 4.38
CA LEU A 158 -4.38 -9.43 3.70
C LEU A 158 -5.43 -10.48 4.06
N SER A 159 -6.62 -10.03 4.43
CA SER A 159 -7.80 -10.88 4.58
C SER A 159 -8.91 -10.33 3.71
N VAL A 160 -9.34 -11.11 2.74
CA VAL A 160 -10.34 -10.74 1.75
C VAL A 160 -11.60 -11.54 2.01
N PRO A 161 -12.72 -10.92 2.40
CA PRO A 161 -13.98 -11.64 2.54
C PRO A 161 -14.50 -12.05 1.14
N LEU A 162 -14.98 -13.28 1.01
CA LEU A 162 -15.60 -13.81 -0.19
C LEU A 162 -17.09 -14.04 0.05
N ASP A 163 -17.90 -13.85 -0.99
CA ASP A 163 -19.31 -14.20 -0.98
C ASP A 163 -19.54 -15.70 -1.32
N GLU A 164 -20.79 -16.12 -1.37
CA GLU A 164 -21.17 -17.51 -1.65
C GLU A 164 -20.74 -17.98 -3.06
N ASP A 165 -20.51 -17.05 -3.97
CA ASP A 165 -20.05 -17.34 -5.33
C ASP A 165 -18.51 -17.28 -5.45
N GLY A 166 -17.80 -17.03 -4.33
CA GLY A 166 -16.34 -16.89 -4.29
C GLY A 166 -15.82 -15.56 -4.84
N ALA A 167 -16.70 -14.59 -5.09
CA ALA A 167 -16.31 -13.25 -5.44
C ALA A 167 -15.96 -12.43 -4.18
N ILE A 168 -15.17 -11.38 -4.35
CA ILE A 168 -14.85 -10.52 -3.22
C ILE A 168 -16.14 -9.87 -2.70
N ALA A 169 -16.48 -10.18 -1.46
CA ALA A 169 -17.64 -9.62 -0.80
C ALA A 169 -17.42 -8.14 -0.56
N TRP A 170 -18.20 -7.33 -1.24
CA TRP A 170 -18.16 -5.89 -1.07
C TRP A 170 -18.69 -5.52 0.32
N THR A 171 -17.82 -5.11 1.21
CA THR A 171 -18.24 -4.55 2.49
C THR A 171 -18.53 -3.06 2.25
N PRO A 172 -19.80 -2.64 2.16
CA PRO A 172 -20.07 -1.24 1.89
C PRO A 172 -19.52 -0.40 3.04
N TYR A 173 -18.66 0.53 2.73
CA TYR A 173 -18.13 1.56 3.64
C TYR A 173 -19.25 2.46 4.24
N LEU A 174 -20.48 2.24 3.83
CA LEU A 174 -21.67 2.99 4.25
C LEU A 174 -22.22 2.64 5.64
N SER A 175 -21.75 1.56 6.29
CA SER A 175 -22.25 1.20 7.61
C SER A 175 -21.74 2.09 8.74
N VAL A 176 -20.71 2.90 8.51
CA VAL A 176 -20.16 3.81 9.53
C VAL A 176 -20.78 5.22 9.46
N LEU A 177 -21.42 5.56 8.36
CA LEU A 177 -22.11 6.86 8.19
C LEU A 177 -23.63 6.79 8.43
N GLY A 178 -24.19 5.62 8.73
CA GLY A 178 -25.62 5.39 8.87
C GLY A 178 -26.22 5.72 10.23
N ASP A 179 -25.43 5.86 11.28
CA ASP A 179 -25.94 6.01 12.65
C ASP A 179 -25.99 7.47 13.17
N GLU A 180 -25.60 8.45 12.38
CA GLU A 180 -25.66 9.87 12.78
C GLU A 180 -26.71 10.72 12.05
N ILE A 181 -27.64 10.13 11.29
CA ILE A 181 -28.81 10.85 10.77
C ILE A 181 -30.07 10.16 11.29
N GLY A 182 -30.29 10.30 12.56
CA GLY A 182 -31.48 9.82 13.25
C GLY A 182 -31.99 10.81 14.28
N THR A 183 -33.01 11.60 13.86
CA THR A 183 -33.92 12.49 14.59
C THR A 183 -33.43 13.87 14.96
#